data_974a7442bbd92442fb80a73bb7f7334d
#
_entry.id   974a7442bbd92442fb80a73bb7f7334d
#
_cell.length_a   1.000
_cell.length_b   1.000
_cell.length_c   1.000
_cell.angle_alpha   90.00
_cell.angle_beta   90.00
_cell.angle_gamma   90.00
#
_symmetry.space_group_name_H-M   'P 1'
#
loop_
_entity.id
_entity.type
_entity.pdbx_description
1 polymer ?
#
loop_
_entity_poly.entity_id
_entity_poly.type
_entity_poly.pdbx_seq_one_letter_code
_entity_poly.pdbx_strand_id
1 'polypeptide(L)'
;MGGGTPQENNGTDLLFFTNTHTHKVDELAHDPHVNLSFVNAVGEWASVAGSAAVVTDRELVKRHYTPTLRAWLGDLEDGTHDGSENDPRLGMIRVRMETATCSLSGKGVFGTVKDVVAGAVSGRVACVAKLREISRAEVDLWRTTEMA
;
A
#
# COMPACT_ATOMS: atom_id res chain seq x y z
N MET A 1 -14.57 6.82 -5.60
CA MET A 1 -14.27 6.07 -4.37
C MET A 1 -12.88 5.50 -4.47
N GLY A 2 -11.94 6.16 -3.85
CA GLY A 2 -10.60 5.61 -3.71
C GLY A 2 -10.63 4.45 -2.73
N GLY A 3 -10.71 3.24 -3.23
CA GLY A 3 -10.42 2.08 -2.41
C GLY A 3 -8.97 2.19 -1.97
N GLY A 4 -8.72 2.33 -0.67
CA GLY A 4 -7.37 2.25 -0.14
C GLY A 4 -6.73 0.89 -0.48
N THR A 5 -5.43 0.80 -0.39
CA THR A 5 -4.71 -0.46 -0.54
C THR A 5 -5.30 -1.49 0.42
N PRO A 6 -5.69 -2.69 -0.04
CA PRO A 6 -6.14 -3.75 0.86
C PRO A 6 -5.09 -4.04 1.93
N GLN A 7 -5.53 -4.27 3.17
CA GLN A 7 -4.62 -4.42 4.29
C GLN A 7 -5.16 -5.39 5.33
N GLU A 8 -4.25 -6.00 6.08
CA GLU A 8 -4.52 -6.89 7.20
C GLU A 8 -3.67 -6.51 8.41
N ASN A 9 -3.91 -7.13 9.54
CA ASN A 9 -3.14 -6.94 10.77
C ASN A 9 -2.96 -5.46 11.15
N ASN A 10 -4.09 -4.75 11.25
CA ASN A 10 -4.14 -3.32 11.62
C ASN A 10 -3.33 -2.41 10.66
N GLY A 11 -3.30 -2.75 9.39
CA GLY A 11 -2.59 -1.96 8.39
C GLY A 11 -1.09 -2.23 8.31
N THR A 12 -0.56 -3.21 9.04
CA THR A 12 0.86 -3.57 9.00
C THR A 12 1.20 -4.57 7.92
N ASP A 13 0.20 -5.24 7.33
CA ASP A 13 0.36 -6.09 6.16
C ASP A 13 -0.42 -5.45 4.99
N LEU A 14 0.28 -5.14 3.91
CA LEU A 14 -0.29 -4.54 2.71
C LEU A 14 -0.43 -5.59 1.62
N LEU A 15 -1.53 -5.54 0.88
CA LEU A 15 -1.87 -6.54 -0.13
C LEU A 15 -1.96 -5.88 -1.51
N PHE A 16 -1.35 -6.51 -2.49
CA PHE A 16 -1.38 -6.07 -3.89
C PHE A 16 -1.72 -7.22 -4.80
N PHE A 17 -2.58 -6.99 -5.77
CA PHE A 17 -2.82 -7.98 -6.81
C PHE A 17 -1.61 -8.11 -7.74
N THR A 18 -1.35 -9.33 -8.18
CA THR A 18 -0.30 -9.61 -9.14
C THR A 18 -0.73 -10.71 -10.11
N ASN A 19 -0.13 -10.68 -11.29
CA ASN A 19 -0.15 -11.83 -12.18
C ASN A 19 0.99 -12.76 -11.76
N THR A 20 0.65 -13.96 -11.31
CA THR A 20 1.62 -14.95 -10.79
C THR A 20 2.59 -15.50 -11.84
N HIS A 21 2.33 -15.23 -13.12
CA HIS A 21 3.18 -15.66 -14.25
C HIS A 21 4.22 -14.60 -14.66
N THR A 22 4.52 -13.65 -13.80
CA THR A 22 5.50 -12.59 -14.09
C THR A 22 6.82 -12.82 -13.38
N HIS A 23 7.91 -12.26 -13.94
CA HIS A 23 9.25 -12.32 -13.34
C HIS A 23 9.30 -11.70 -11.93
N LYS A 24 8.43 -10.75 -11.62
CA LYS A 24 8.35 -10.17 -10.29
C LYS A 24 8.15 -11.22 -9.19
N VAL A 25 7.38 -12.26 -9.48
CA VAL A 25 7.14 -13.36 -8.55
C VAL A 25 8.42 -14.16 -8.31
N ASP A 26 9.18 -14.40 -9.36
CA ASP A 26 10.47 -15.10 -9.26
C ASP A 26 11.49 -14.25 -8.50
N GLU A 27 11.54 -12.96 -8.75
CA GLU A 27 12.43 -12.02 -8.06
C GLU A 27 12.13 -12.00 -6.55
N LEU A 28 10.86 -11.95 -6.16
CA LEU A 28 10.46 -11.97 -4.75
C LEU A 28 10.79 -13.31 -4.06
N ALA A 29 10.80 -14.40 -4.79
CA ALA A 29 11.23 -15.70 -4.26
C ALA A 29 12.72 -15.74 -3.92
N HIS A 30 13.54 -14.97 -4.65
CA HIS A 30 14.97 -14.86 -4.40
C HIS A 30 15.32 -13.81 -3.34
N ASP A 31 14.67 -12.66 -3.39
CA ASP A 31 14.85 -11.59 -2.42
C ASP A 31 13.48 -11.02 -2.02
N PRO A 32 13.00 -11.32 -0.81
CA PRO A 32 11.71 -10.85 -0.35
C PRO A 32 11.71 -9.39 0.12
N HIS A 33 12.88 -8.75 0.24
CA HIS A 33 12.95 -7.38 0.72
C HIS A 33 12.40 -6.41 -0.30
N VAL A 34 11.48 -5.56 0.14
CA VAL A 34 10.83 -4.57 -0.73
C VAL A 34 10.75 -3.22 -0.04
N ASN A 35 10.69 -2.19 -0.86
CA ASN A 35 10.31 -0.85 -0.43
C ASN A 35 9.10 -0.40 -1.26
N LEU A 36 8.09 0.11 -0.57
CA LEU A 36 6.88 0.64 -1.17
C LEU A 36 6.85 2.15 -0.99
N SER A 37 6.51 2.86 -2.03
CA SER A 37 6.37 4.32 -1.98
C SER A 37 4.93 4.71 -2.33
N PHE A 38 4.36 5.55 -1.48
CA PHE A 38 3.02 6.12 -1.66
C PHE A 38 3.12 7.64 -1.68
N VAL A 39 2.37 8.25 -2.55
CA VAL A 39 2.23 9.71 -2.62
C VAL A 39 0.79 10.04 -2.96
N ASN A 40 0.27 11.08 -2.34
CA ASN A 40 -1.07 11.59 -2.64
C ASN A 40 -1.01 12.93 -3.40
N ALA A 41 -2.16 13.44 -3.79
CA ALA A 41 -2.27 14.64 -4.60
C ALA A 41 -1.79 15.93 -3.89
N VAL A 42 -1.69 15.93 -2.56
CA VAL A 42 -1.23 17.09 -1.77
C VAL A 42 0.25 16.98 -1.39
N GLY A 43 0.95 15.95 -1.90
CA GLY A 43 2.38 15.79 -1.68
C GLY A 43 2.77 15.10 -0.38
N GLU A 44 1.82 14.59 0.38
CA GLU A 44 2.13 13.68 1.49
C GLU A 44 2.64 12.35 0.92
N TRP A 45 3.62 11.75 1.57
CA TRP A 45 4.20 10.51 1.10
C TRP A 45 4.55 9.57 2.25
N ALA A 46 4.64 8.31 1.92
CA ALA A 46 5.13 7.27 2.81
C ALA A 46 6.05 6.32 2.06
N SER A 47 7.10 5.89 2.73
CA SER A 47 8.01 4.84 2.27
C SER A 47 7.99 3.73 3.29
N VAL A 48 7.63 2.54 2.86
CA VAL A 48 7.49 1.36 3.71
C VAL A 48 8.53 0.33 3.31
N ALA A 49 9.37 -0.06 4.24
CA ALA A 49 10.31 -1.17 4.07
C ALA A 49 9.72 -2.43 4.72
N GLY A 50 9.83 -3.55 4.05
CA GLY A 50 9.31 -4.80 4.56
C GLY A 50 9.72 -6.00 3.74
N SER A 51 9.08 -7.12 4.01
CA SER A 51 9.27 -8.35 3.27
C SER A 51 7.98 -8.78 2.57
N ALA A 52 8.12 -9.24 1.33
CA ALA A 52 7.01 -9.60 0.48
C ALA A 52 6.94 -11.13 0.28
N ALA A 53 5.74 -11.64 0.22
CA ALA A 53 5.47 -13.02 -0.16
C ALA A 53 4.30 -13.08 -1.13
N VAL A 54 4.37 -13.99 -2.08
CA VAL A 54 3.26 -14.26 -3.00
C VAL A 54 2.27 -15.18 -2.33
N VAL A 55 1.00 -14.80 -2.35
CA VAL A 55 -0.12 -15.53 -1.75
C VAL A 55 -1.10 -15.91 -2.86
N THR A 56 -1.37 -17.19 -2.99
CA THR A 56 -2.30 -17.73 -3.99
C THR A 56 -3.59 -18.28 -3.37
N ASP A 57 -3.85 -17.97 -2.10
CA ASP A 57 -5.07 -18.34 -1.41
C ASP A 57 -6.29 -17.73 -2.11
N ARG A 58 -7.14 -18.59 -2.64
CA ARG A 58 -8.33 -18.17 -3.41
C ARG A 58 -9.34 -17.39 -2.57
N GLU A 59 -9.49 -17.73 -1.30
CA GLU A 59 -10.41 -17.00 -0.42
C GLU A 59 -9.93 -15.56 -0.18
N LEU A 60 -8.63 -15.37 -0.04
CA LEU A 60 -8.04 -14.03 0.08
C LEU A 60 -8.22 -13.24 -1.22
N VAL A 61 -7.95 -13.86 -2.36
CA VAL A 61 -8.13 -13.24 -3.68
C VAL A 61 -9.59 -12.82 -3.88
N LYS A 62 -10.55 -13.70 -3.59
CA LYS A 62 -11.99 -13.42 -3.73
C LYS A 62 -12.44 -12.29 -2.83
N ARG A 63 -11.95 -12.25 -1.61
CA ARG A 63 -12.30 -11.21 -0.63
C ARG A 63 -11.99 -9.80 -1.13
N HIS A 64 -10.91 -9.64 -1.86
CA HIS A 64 -10.43 -8.36 -2.35
C HIS A 64 -10.67 -8.13 -3.85
N TYR A 65 -11.20 -9.12 -4.55
CA TYR A 65 -11.46 -9.02 -5.98
C TYR A 65 -12.40 -7.87 -6.33
N THR A 66 -12.07 -7.17 -7.41
CA THR A 66 -12.95 -6.17 -8.01
C THR A 66 -13.03 -6.38 -9.53
N PRO A 67 -14.16 -6.02 -10.16
CA PRO A 67 -14.30 -6.17 -11.63
C PRO A 67 -13.26 -5.44 -12.46
N THR A 68 -12.64 -4.40 -11.92
CA THR A 68 -11.55 -3.67 -12.58
C THR A 68 -10.36 -4.58 -12.88
N LEU A 69 -10.13 -5.60 -12.04
CA LEU A 69 -9.05 -6.57 -12.22
C LEU A 69 -9.24 -7.41 -13.48
N ARG A 70 -10.49 -7.71 -13.84
CA ARG A 70 -10.79 -8.41 -15.08
C ARG A 70 -10.31 -7.64 -16.31
N ALA A 71 -10.56 -6.35 -16.33
CA ALA A 71 -10.11 -5.48 -17.43
C ALA A 71 -8.58 -5.40 -17.51
N TRP A 72 -7.92 -5.39 -16.35
CA TRP A 72 -6.46 -5.36 -16.29
C TRP A 72 -5.82 -6.68 -16.72
N LEU A 73 -6.37 -7.82 -16.26
CA LEU A 73 -5.81 -9.14 -16.51
C LEU A 73 -6.16 -9.67 -17.91
N GLY A 74 -7.35 -9.32 -18.40
CA GLY A 74 -7.87 -9.77 -19.68
C GLY A 74 -8.34 -11.23 -19.69
N ASP A 75 -9.23 -11.52 -20.61
CA ASP A 75 -9.73 -12.87 -20.89
C ASP A 75 -8.95 -13.45 -22.08
N LEU A 76 -8.34 -14.61 -21.88
CA LEU A 76 -7.61 -15.33 -22.92
C LEU A 76 -8.52 -16.24 -23.78
N GLU A 77 -9.82 -16.26 -23.50
CA GLU A 77 -10.84 -17.04 -24.23
C GLU A 77 -10.58 -18.57 -24.21
N ASP A 78 -9.84 -19.05 -23.20
CA ASP A 78 -9.54 -20.48 -23.03
C ASP A 78 -10.41 -21.18 -21.97
N GLY A 79 -11.38 -20.45 -21.40
CA GLY A 79 -12.28 -20.95 -20.37
C GLY A 79 -11.66 -21.05 -18.96
N THR A 80 -10.38 -20.76 -18.81
CA THR A 80 -9.64 -20.85 -17.54
C THR A 80 -9.07 -19.51 -17.12
N HIS A 81 -8.42 -18.81 -18.05
CA HIS A 81 -7.76 -17.51 -17.82
C HIS A 81 -8.71 -16.39 -18.27
N ASP A 82 -9.76 -16.17 -17.51
CA ASP A 82 -10.86 -15.27 -17.88
C ASP A 82 -10.86 -13.92 -17.15
N GLY A 83 -9.85 -13.69 -16.31
CA GLY A 83 -9.75 -12.48 -15.51
C GLY A 83 -10.70 -12.42 -14.31
N SER A 84 -11.44 -13.50 -14.03
CA SER A 84 -12.31 -13.58 -12.87
C SER A 84 -11.54 -13.85 -11.57
N GLU A 85 -12.27 -13.87 -10.47
CA GLU A 85 -11.71 -14.23 -9.15
C GLU A 85 -11.15 -15.66 -9.09
N ASN A 86 -11.50 -16.51 -10.05
CA ASN A 86 -11.03 -17.88 -10.17
C ASN A 86 -9.86 -18.03 -11.15
N ASP A 87 -9.44 -16.96 -11.80
CA ASP A 87 -8.33 -16.99 -12.75
C ASP A 87 -7.04 -17.41 -12.04
N PRO A 88 -6.36 -18.49 -12.47
CA PRO A 88 -5.16 -18.99 -11.82
C PRO A 88 -3.96 -18.05 -11.89
N ARG A 89 -3.95 -17.09 -12.84
CA ARG A 89 -2.91 -16.06 -12.92
C ARG A 89 -3.02 -15.05 -11.78
N LEU A 90 -4.20 -14.92 -11.19
CA LEU A 90 -4.46 -13.91 -10.17
C LEU A 90 -4.00 -14.40 -8.80
N GLY A 91 -3.04 -13.71 -8.24
CA GLY A 91 -2.55 -13.89 -6.89
C GLY A 91 -2.37 -12.55 -6.20
N MET A 92 -1.86 -12.57 -5.00
CA MET A 92 -1.58 -11.35 -4.24
C MET A 92 -0.13 -11.38 -3.73
N ILE A 93 0.45 -10.20 -3.62
CA ILE A 93 1.69 -9.99 -2.89
C ILE A 93 1.30 -9.41 -1.54
N ARG A 94 1.66 -10.11 -0.46
CA ARG A 94 1.55 -9.60 0.90
C ARG A 94 2.88 -8.99 1.29
N VAL A 95 2.86 -7.72 1.64
CA VAL A 95 4.03 -7.01 2.17
C VAL A 95 3.84 -6.84 3.67
N ARG A 96 4.69 -7.52 4.43
CA ARG A 96 4.75 -7.37 5.87
C ARG A 96 5.66 -6.18 6.19
N MET A 97 5.07 -5.11 6.69
CA MET A 97 5.79 -3.90 7.07
C MET A 97 6.77 -4.19 8.20
N GLU A 98 7.97 -3.65 8.09
CA GLU A 98 8.99 -3.68 9.14
C GLU A 98 9.25 -2.29 9.69
N THR A 99 9.46 -1.32 8.82
CA THR A 99 9.65 0.09 9.17
C THR A 99 8.95 0.97 8.14
N ALA A 100 8.72 2.21 8.50
CA ALA A 100 8.20 3.19 7.55
C ALA A 100 8.74 4.59 7.86
N THR A 101 8.78 5.42 6.83
CA THR A 101 9.03 6.85 6.95
C THR A 101 7.95 7.58 6.19
N CYS A 102 7.39 8.61 6.77
CA CYS A 102 6.32 9.37 6.11
C CYS A 102 6.47 10.87 6.34
N SER A 103 5.96 11.62 5.40
CA SER A 103 5.81 13.06 5.49
C SER A 103 4.33 13.39 5.35
N LEU A 104 3.70 13.71 6.47
CA LEU A 104 2.27 13.96 6.54
C LEU A 104 2.02 15.40 6.97
N SER A 105 0.96 15.99 6.47
CA SER A 105 0.46 17.25 7.00
C SER A 105 -0.02 17.02 8.44
N GLY A 106 0.65 17.64 9.39
CA GLY A 106 0.30 17.54 10.81
C GLY A 106 -0.96 18.31 11.22
N LYS A 107 -1.59 19.00 10.27
CA LYS A 107 -2.75 19.85 10.48
C LYS A 107 -3.81 19.55 9.45
N GLY A 108 -5.08 19.69 9.84
CA GLY A 108 -6.19 19.65 8.90
C GLY A 108 -6.10 20.80 7.88
N VAL A 109 -7.05 20.83 6.94
CA VAL A 109 -7.10 21.81 5.84
C VAL A 109 -6.90 23.26 6.34
N PHE A 110 -7.52 23.63 7.45
CA PHE A 110 -7.37 24.98 8.04
C PHE A 110 -5.95 25.26 8.51
N GLY A 111 -5.28 24.29 9.12
CA GLY A 111 -3.90 24.44 9.54
C GLY A 111 -2.97 24.65 8.36
N THR A 112 -3.14 23.91 7.28
CA THR A 112 -2.37 24.04 6.05
C THR A 112 -2.53 25.42 5.42
N VAL A 113 -3.77 25.91 5.29
CA VAL A 113 -4.05 27.25 4.75
C VAL A 113 -3.41 28.34 5.61
N LYS A 114 -3.56 28.23 6.93
CA LYS A 114 -2.96 29.18 7.88
C LYS A 114 -1.44 29.21 7.74
N ASP A 115 -0.77 28.08 7.63
CA ASP A 115 0.67 27.99 7.50
C ASP A 115 1.17 28.57 6.17
N VAL A 116 0.45 28.34 5.09
CA VAL A 116 0.76 28.92 3.78
C VAL A 116 0.65 30.44 3.82
N VAL A 117 -0.43 30.97 4.40
CA VAL A 117 -0.64 32.42 4.53
C VAL A 117 0.45 33.03 5.44
N ALA A 118 0.73 32.41 6.58
CA ALA A 118 1.79 32.87 7.48
C ALA A 118 3.17 32.86 6.81
N GLY A 119 3.46 31.83 6.02
CA GLY A 119 4.68 31.72 5.22
C GLY A 119 4.79 32.85 4.18
N ALA A 120 3.71 33.17 3.49
CA ALA A 120 3.65 34.24 2.50
C ALA A 120 3.88 35.63 3.13
N VAL A 121 3.29 35.85 4.31
CA VAL A 121 3.42 37.13 5.04
C VAL A 121 4.79 37.31 5.68
N SER A 122 5.34 36.22 6.24
CA SER A 122 6.62 36.25 6.95
C SER A 122 7.84 36.06 6.06
N GLY A 123 7.65 35.77 4.77
CA GLY A 123 8.73 35.43 3.86
C GLY A 123 9.42 34.09 4.18
N ARG A 124 8.85 33.29 5.04
CA ARG A 124 9.29 31.94 5.37
C ARG A 124 8.58 30.92 4.51
N VAL A 125 9.30 29.86 4.15
CA VAL A 125 8.67 28.68 3.56
C VAL A 125 7.77 28.03 4.63
N ALA A 126 6.49 27.89 4.35
CA ALA A 126 5.56 27.25 5.26
C ALA A 126 5.94 25.75 5.39
N CYS A 127 6.26 25.34 6.61
CA CYS A 127 6.52 23.94 6.92
C CYS A 127 5.20 23.24 7.26
N VAL A 128 4.50 22.77 6.25
CA VAL A 128 3.17 22.15 6.39
C VAL A 128 3.24 20.65 6.59
N ALA A 129 4.41 20.04 6.40
CA ALA A 129 4.59 18.60 6.52
C ALA A 129 5.59 18.27 7.62
N LYS A 130 5.32 17.19 8.34
CA LYS A 130 6.24 16.63 9.34
C LYS A 130 6.75 15.30 8.87
N LEU A 131 8.07 15.13 8.96
CA LEU A 131 8.72 13.84 8.76
C LEU A 131 8.55 13.00 10.03
N ARG A 132 8.11 11.76 9.87
CA ARG A 132 8.00 10.78 10.95
C ARG A 132 8.64 9.47 10.53
N GLU A 133 9.53 8.98 11.38
CA GLU A 133 10.07 7.63 11.26
C GLU A 133 9.29 6.70 12.17
N ILE A 134 8.90 5.55 11.64
CA ILE A 134 8.14 4.52 12.35
C ILE A 134 9.06 3.32 12.50
N SER A 135 9.41 3.03 13.76
CA SER A 135 10.35 1.95 14.08
C SER A 135 9.70 0.58 13.96
N ARG A 136 10.54 -0.45 13.86
CA ARG A 136 10.08 -1.85 13.92
C ARG A 136 9.27 -2.14 15.18
N ALA A 137 9.70 -1.63 16.32
CA ALA A 137 8.99 -1.83 17.59
C ALA A 137 7.57 -1.23 17.55
N GLU A 138 7.39 -0.05 16.96
CA GLU A 138 6.06 0.53 16.77
C GLU A 138 5.18 -0.30 15.84
N VAL A 139 5.74 -0.78 14.74
CA VAL A 139 5.01 -1.64 13.80
C VAL A 139 4.58 -2.95 14.47
N ASP A 140 5.48 -3.58 15.22
CA ASP A 140 5.17 -4.83 15.92
C ASP A 140 4.10 -4.61 17.00
N LEU A 141 4.13 -3.49 17.70
CA LEU A 141 3.09 -3.11 18.65
C LEU A 141 1.73 -2.97 17.95
N TRP A 142 1.66 -2.28 16.83
CA TRP A 142 0.42 -2.12 16.08
C TRP A 142 -0.12 -3.46 15.59
N ARG A 143 0.76 -4.34 15.11
CA ARG A 143 0.37 -5.66 14.62
C ARG A 143 -0.30 -6.51 15.67
N THR A 144 0.12 -6.38 16.91
CA THR A 144 -0.37 -7.18 18.05
C THR A 144 -1.48 -6.50 18.86
N THR A 145 -1.75 -5.23 18.60
CA THR A 145 -2.82 -4.49 19.28
C THR A 145 -4.18 -4.98 18.80
N GLU A 146 -5.00 -5.46 19.73
CA GLU A 146 -6.40 -5.75 19.43
C GLU A 146 -7.15 -4.43 19.27
N MET A 147 -7.70 -4.21 18.08
CA MET A 147 -8.58 -3.07 17.84
C MET A 147 -9.95 -3.40 18.40
N ALA A 148 -10.35 -2.67 19.42
CA ALA A 148 -11.70 -2.79 19.99
C ALA A 148 -12.76 -2.25 19.01
#